data_eaaef7b965561417313cfb65430aa787
#
_entry.id   eaaef7b965561417313cfb65430aa787
#
_cell.length_a   1.000
_cell.length_b   1.000
_cell.length_c   1.000
_cell.angle_alpha   90.00
_cell.angle_beta   90.00
_cell.angle_gamma   90.00
#
_symmetry.space_group_name_H-M   'P 1'
#
loop_
_entity.id
_entity.type
_entity.pdbx_description
1 polymer ?
#
loop_
_entity_poly.entity_id
_entity_poly.type
_entity_poly.pdbx_seq_one_letter_code
_entity_poly.pdbx_strand_id
1 'polypeptide(L)'
;MKLWGGRFTKEENQLVHNFNASITFDQKFYHQDIQGSIAHVTMLAKQAIITDAERDIIISALKEICSDIESGKLQITEEYEDIHSFVESVLIERTGDTGKKLHTGRSRNDQVALDMKLYTRDEVLATDELVKELMTTLLDLMKEHIDTYMPGFTHLQKAQPVTLAHHIGAYFEMFKRDRSRLHDIHERMNYCPLGAGALAGTTYPLDREYTASLLGFTGPTLNSMDSVSDRDYLIEYLSALSTIMMHLSRFCEEIILWNSNEYRFIELDDAYSTGSSIMPQKKNPDIAELIRGKTGRVYGALTSLLTTMKGLPLAYNKDMQEDKELTFDAIDTVKGCLALFNGMIKTMHVSKETMAASSKNGFTNATDAADYLVKHGVPFRDAHGIIGQLVLICIDKGIALDDLPLEEYKKISPVFEEDVYEAISMKTCVSLRQTIGAPGHEAMQKVIDINSRYLEEN
;
A
#
# COMPACT_ATOMS: atom_id res chain seq x y z
N MET A 1 24.36 -14.72 -27.92
CA MET A 1 24.73 -14.00 -29.18
C MET A 1 24.67 -12.50 -28.88
N LYS A 2 25.76 -11.73 -29.16
CA LYS A 2 25.72 -10.27 -28.95
C LYS A 2 24.96 -9.60 -30.08
N LEU A 3 23.91 -8.87 -29.78
CA LEU A 3 23.08 -8.16 -30.77
C LEU A 3 23.71 -6.83 -31.24
N TRP A 4 24.82 -6.35 -30.61
CA TRP A 4 25.44 -5.03 -30.84
C TRP A 4 26.97 -5.05 -31.09
N GLY A 5 27.53 -6.10 -31.64
CA GLY A 5 28.98 -6.33 -31.73
C GLY A 5 29.75 -5.65 -32.88
N GLY A 6 29.10 -4.99 -33.85
CA GLY A 6 29.70 -4.63 -35.15
C GLY A 6 30.90 -3.66 -35.13
N ARG A 7 31.11 -2.84 -34.09
CA ARG A 7 32.23 -1.89 -33.95
C ARG A 7 33.34 -2.39 -33.05
N PHE A 8 33.08 -3.38 -32.21
CA PHE A 8 34.01 -3.82 -31.17
C PHE A 8 34.93 -4.91 -31.71
N THR A 9 36.26 -4.75 -31.47
CA THR A 9 37.30 -5.64 -31.96
C THR A 9 37.90 -6.56 -30.88
N LYS A 10 37.44 -6.39 -29.63
CA LYS A 10 37.86 -7.20 -28.48
C LYS A 10 36.67 -7.91 -27.85
N GLU A 11 36.92 -9.06 -27.26
CA GLU A 11 35.97 -9.74 -26.41
C GLU A 11 35.70 -8.92 -25.16
N GLU A 12 34.45 -8.95 -24.68
CA GLU A 12 34.06 -8.31 -23.43
C GLU A 12 34.66 -9.05 -22.23
N ASN A 13 35.10 -8.28 -21.26
CA ASN A 13 35.54 -8.86 -20.00
C ASN A 13 34.34 -9.43 -19.23
N GLN A 14 34.48 -10.65 -18.70
CA GLN A 14 33.36 -11.33 -17.98
C GLN A 14 32.87 -10.53 -16.76
N LEU A 15 33.73 -9.81 -16.05
CA LEU A 15 33.31 -8.95 -14.93
C LEU A 15 32.47 -7.78 -15.41
N VAL A 16 32.76 -7.21 -16.59
CA VAL A 16 31.95 -6.14 -17.21
C VAL A 16 30.61 -6.67 -17.64
N HIS A 17 30.57 -7.86 -18.24
CA HIS A 17 29.33 -8.52 -18.61
C HIS A 17 28.43 -8.73 -17.39
N ASN A 18 28.94 -9.37 -16.34
CA ASN A 18 28.19 -9.64 -15.11
C ASN A 18 27.71 -8.36 -14.41
N PHE A 19 28.53 -7.29 -14.45
CA PHE A 19 28.17 -6.01 -13.84
C PHE A 19 27.07 -5.26 -14.61
N ASN A 20 27.04 -5.42 -15.93
CA ASN A 20 26.06 -4.78 -16.81
C ASN A 20 24.74 -5.54 -16.91
N ALA A 21 24.76 -6.86 -16.69
CA ALA A 21 23.60 -7.72 -16.88
C ALA A 21 22.47 -7.39 -15.91
N SER A 22 21.25 -7.39 -16.42
CA SER A 22 20.02 -7.16 -15.65
C SER A 22 19.08 -8.37 -15.62
N ILE A 23 19.41 -9.45 -16.37
CA ILE A 23 18.55 -10.63 -16.55
C ILE A 23 18.11 -11.25 -15.21
N THR A 24 18.91 -11.18 -14.16
CA THR A 24 18.61 -11.75 -12.84
C THR A 24 17.40 -11.12 -12.18
N PHE A 25 17.08 -9.86 -12.50
CA PHE A 25 15.95 -9.14 -11.93
C PHE A 25 14.93 -8.70 -12.99
N ASP A 26 15.34 -8.33 -14.23
CA ASP A 26 14.41 -7.86 -15.26
C ASP A 26 13.59 -9.01 -15.88
N GLN A 27 13.99 -10.25 -15.71
CA GLN A 27 13.15 -11.41 -16.07
C GLN A 27 11.75 -11.35 -15.45
N LYS A 28 11.55 -10.54 -14.41
CA LYS A 28 10.28 -10.37 -13.71
C LYS A 28 9.18 -9.81 -14.61
N PHE A 29 9.53 -9.04 -15.64
CA PHE A 29 8.58 -8.46 -16.58
C PHE A 29 8.61 -9.10 -17.99
N TYR A 30 9.01 -10.38 -18.12
CA TYR A 30 9.00 -11.07 -19.42
C TYR A 30 7.63 -11.06 -20.11
N HIS A 31 6.55 -11.09 -19.34
CA HIS A 31 5.20 -10.96 -19.88
C HIS A 31 4.99 -9.62 -20.58
N GLN A 32 5.42 -8.53 -19.95
CA GLN A 32 5.27 -7.18 -20.46
C GLN A 32 6.14 -6.96 -21.70
N ASP A 33 7.36 -7.51 -21.74
CA ASP A 33 8.22 -7.48 -22.92
C ASP A 33 7.57 -8.19 -24.11
N ILE A 34 7.01 -9.39 -23.89
CA ILE A 34 6.32 -10.15 -24.91
C ILE A 34 5.04 -9.41 -25.37
N GLN A 35 4.27 -8.87 -24.44
CA GLN A 35 3.06 -8.09 -24.76
C GLN A 35 3.40 -6.84 -25.59
N GLY A 36 4.42 -6.10 -25.20
CA GLY A 36 4.93 -4.95 -25.94
C GLY A 36 5.41 -5.31 -27.34
N SER A 37 6.13 -6.43 -27.45
CA SER A 37 6.61 -6.96 -28.73
C SER A 37 5.47 -7.39 -29.66
N ILE A 38 4.41 -8.02 -29.14
CA ILE A 38 3.20 -8.37 -29.93
C ILE A 38 2.50 -7.10 -30.44
N ALA A 39 2.34 -6.08 -29.60
CA ALA A 39 1.74 -4.82 -30.01
C ALA A 39 2.59 -4.11 -31.09
N HIS A 40 3.91 -4.10 -30.91
CA HIS A 40 4.84 -3.50 -31.86
C HIS A 40 4.78 -4.18 -33.26
N VAL A 41 4.87 -5.51 -33.31
CA VAL A 41 4.83 -6.23 -34.58
C VAL A 41 3.47 -6.13 -35.27
N THR A 42 2.39 -6.02 -34.47
CA THR A 42 1.04 -5.79 -35.00
C THR A 42 0.95 -4.43 -35.70
N MET A 43 1.54 -3.39 -35.07
CA MET A 43 1.62 -2.05 -35.65
C MET A 43 2.52 -2.02 -36.89
N LEU A 44 3.67 -2.72 -36.91
CA LEU A 44 4.56 -2.78 -38.06
C LEU A 44 3.85 -3.36 -39.31
N ALA A 45 3.03 -4.39 -39.11
CA ALA A 45 2.24 -4.96 -40.19
C ALA A 45 1.15 -4.00 -40.67
N LYS A 46 0.43 -3.35 -39.79
CA LYS A 46 -0.57 -2.32 -40.13
C LYS A 46 0.04 -1.20 -40.98
N GLN A 47 1.27 -0.82 -40.69
CA GLN A 47 2.01 0.20 -41.43
C GLN A 47 2.72 -0.35 -42.70
N ALA A 48 2.49 -1.61 -43.08
CA ALA A 48 3.11 -2.28 -44.19
C ALA A 48 4.67 -2.28 -44.18
N ILE A 49 5.26 -2.18 -42.96
CA ILE A 49 6.71 -2.29 -42.75
C ILE A 49 7.14 -3.75 -42.84
N ILE A 50 6.28 -4.64 -42.35
CA ILE A 50 6.36 -6.10 -42.53
C ILE A 50 5.04 -6.63 -43.10
N THR A 51 5.04 -7.85 -43.59
CA THR A 51 3.84 -8.50 -44.08
C THR A 51 2.99 -9.08 -42.96
N ASP A 52 1.69 -9.30 -43.18
CA ASP A 52 0.80 -9.98 -42.27
C ASP A 52 1.27 -11.39 -41.90
N ALA A 53 1.82 -12.13 -42.90
CA ALA A 53 2.36 -13.47 -42.66
C ALA A 53 3.56 -13.46 -41.72
N GLU A 54 4.46 -12.47 -41.82
CA GLU A 54 5.60 -12.30 -40.92
C GLU A 54 5.14 -11.93 -39.48
N ARG A 55 4.16 -11.03 -39.38
CA ARG A 55 3.51 -10.70 -38.08
C ARG A 55 2.97 -11.95 -37.40
N ASP A 56 2.21 -12.78 -38.13
CA ASP A 56 1.55 -13.96 -37.58
C ASP A 56 2.57 -15.02 -37.11
N ILE A 57 3.66 -15.20 -37.83
CA ILE A 57 4.78 -16.07 -37.44
C ILE A 57 5.41 -15.56 -36.13
N ILE A 58 5.72 -14.25 -36.03
CA ILE A 58 6.34 -13.66 -34.87
C ILE A 58 5.42 -13.74 -33.64
N ILE A 59 4.13 -13.40 -33.79
CA ILE A 59 3.15 -13.45 -32.70
C ILE A 59 2.98 -14.89 -32.19
N SER A 60 2.88 -15.88 -33.09
CA SER A 60 2.76 -17.29 -32.69
C SER A 60 3.97 -17.72 -31.87
N ALA A 61 5.17 -17.42 -32.33
CA ALA A 61 6.41 -17.78 -31.62
C ALA A 61 6.55 -17.05 -30.27
N LEU A 62 6.18 -15.77 -30.18
CA LEU A 62 6.20 -15.02 -28.92
C LEU A 62 5.22 -15.62 -27.88
N LYS A 63 4.02 -16.01 -28.29
CA LYS A 63 3.05 -16.68 -27.42
C LYS A 63 3.54 -18.05 -26.95
N GLU A 64 4.19 -18.82 -27.82
CA GLU A 64 4.80 -20.09 -27.47
C GLU A 64 5.97 -19.90 -26.47
N ILE A 65 6.81 -18.86 -26.68
CA ILE A 65 7.88 -18.51 -25.74
C ILE A 65 7.31 -18.20 -24.36
N CYS A 66 6.25 -17.37 -24.29
CA CYS A 66 5.58 -17.05 -23.05
C CYS A 66 5.08 -18.31 -22.33
N SER A 67 4.34 -19.16 -23.02
CA SER A 67 3.81 -20.41 -22.47
C SER A 67 4.91 -21.40 -22.04
N ASP A 68 6.00 -21.47 -22.81
CA ASP A 68 7.14 -22.33 -22.47
C ASP A 68 7.89 -21.84 -21.21
N ILE A 69 7.97 -20.52 -21.00
CA ILE A 69 8.52 -19.94 -19.74
C ILE A 69 7.58 -20.24 -18.57
N GLU A 70 6.28 -19.97 -18.72
CA GLU A 70 5.26 -20.23 -17.68
C GLU A 70 5.22 -21.68 -17.22
N SER A 71 5.32 -22.62 -18.18
CA SER A 71 5.32 -24.06 -17.89
C SER A 71 6.67 -24.61 -17.41
N GLY A 72 7.72 -23.76 -17.37
CA GLY A 72 9.09 -24.18 -17.00
C GLY A 72 9.81 -25.00 -18.05
N LYS A 73 9.24 -25.15 -19.24
CA LYS A 73 9.86 -25.85 -20.40
C LYS A 73 11.02 -25.06 -20.98
N LEU A 74 10.93 -23.74 -20.96
CA LEU A 74 12.00 -22.81 -21.32
C LEU A 74 12.46 -22.05 -20.08
N GLN A 75 13.72 -22.24 -19.70
CA GLN A 75 14.30 -21.55 -18.55
C GLN A 75 15.06 -20.32 -19.00
N ILE A 76 14.86 -19.19 -18.33
CA ILE A 76 15.62 -17.96 -18.52
C ILE A 76 17.01 -18.18 -17.89
N THR A 77 18.08 -17.92 -18.65
CA THR A 77 19.47 -18.17 -18.24
C THR A 77 20.27 -16.88 -18.16
N GLU A 78 21.24 -16.84 -17.25
CA GLU A 78 22.13 -15.68 -17.03
C GLU A 78 23.21 -15.49 -18.13
N GLU A 79 23.14 -16.26 -19.21
CA GLU A 79 24.02 -16.09 -20.37
C GLU A 79 23.68 -14.84 -21.21
N TYR A 80 22.50 -14.28 -21.00
CA TYR A 80 22.01 -13.08 -21.67
C TYR A 80 22.17 -11.85 -20.81
N GLU A 81 22.32 -10.68 -21.44
CA GLU A 81 22.46 -9.41 -20.74
C GLU A 81 21.14 -9.00 -20.05
N ASP A 82 20.02 -9.17 -20.74
CA ASP A 82 18.69 -8.77 -20.29
C ASP A 82 17.60 -9.70 -20.85
N ILE A 83 16.40 -9.61 -20.32
CA ILE A 83 15.22 -10.40 -20.74
C ILE A 83 14.89 -10.17 -22.22
N HIS A 84 15.07 -8.97 -22.71
CA HIS A 84 14.79 -8.61 -24.09
C HIS A 84 15.71 -9.38 -25.05
N SER A 85 17.01 -9.44 -24.75
CA SER A 85 17.98 -10.21 -25.52
C SER A 85 17.69 -11.70 -25.49
N PHE A 86 17.23 -12.22 -24.37
CA PHE A 86 16.77 -13.60 -24.22
C PHE A 86 15.60 -13.89 -25.14
N VAL A 87 14.51 -13.12 -25.02
CA VAL A 87 13.28 -13.32 -25.80
C VAL A 87 13.56 -13.18 -27.30
N GLU A 88 14.33 -12.15 -27.71
CA GLU A 88 14.67 -11.92 -29.11
C GLU A 88 15.55 -13.05 -29.66
N SER A 89 16.51 -13.57 -28.92
CA SER A 89 17.39 -14.67 -29.34
C SER A 89 16.59 -15.97 -29.53
N VAL A 90 15.72 -16.31 -28.60
CA VAL A 90 14.83 -17.49 -28.73
C VAL A 90 13.85 -17.34 -29.90
N LEU A 91 13.31 -16.13 -30.11
CA LEU A 91 12.45 -15.83 -31.24
C LEU A 91 13.19 -16.07 -32.57
N ILE A 92 14.42 -15.56 -32.70
CA ILE A 92 15.23 -15.74 -33.91
C ILE A 92 15.59 -17.21 -34.12
N GLU A 93 15.90 -17.96 -33.08
CA GLU A 93 16.15 -19.40 -33.15
C GLU A 93 14.95 -20.15 -33.70
N ARG A 94 13.72 -19.80 -33.31
CA ARG A 94 12.47 -20.44 -33.75
C ARG A 94 12.03 -20.01 -35.12
N THR A 95 12.29 -18.77 -35.56
CA THR A 95 11.67 -18.16 -36.74
C THR A 95 12.67 -17.68 -37.81
N GLY A 96 13.98 -17.78 -37.51
CA GLY A 96 15.04 -17.36 -38.44
C GLY A 96 15.01 -15.85 -38.72
N ASP A 97 15.17 -15.50 -40.02
CA ASP A 97 15.24 -14.10 -40.45
C ASP A 97 13.96 -13.30 -40.20
N THR A 98 12.81 -13.98 -40.13
CA THR A 98 11.53 -13.33 -39.80
C THR A 98 11.57 -12.73 -38.37
N GLY A 99 12.14 -13.45 -37.43
CA GLY A 99 12.27 -12.97 -36.01
C GLY A 99 13.12 -11.72 -35.88
N LYS A 100 14.15 -11.56 -36.71
CA LYS A 100 15.01 -10.37 -36.72
C LYS A 100 14.27 -9.08 -37.06
N LYS A 101 13.10 -9.17 -37.72
CA LYS A 101 12.27 -8.02 -38.11
C LYS A 101 11.55 -7.38 -36.92
N LEU A 102 11.39 -8.09 -35.79
CA LEU A 102 10.74 -7.57 -34.57
C LEU A 102 11.38 -6.27 -34.09
N HIS A 103 12.71 -6.10 -34.20
CA HIS A 103 13.42 -4.93 -33.72
C HIS A 103 13.31 -3.69 -34.64
N THR A 104 12.64 -3.79 -35.79
CA THR A 104 12.52 -2.70 -36.73
C THR A 104 11.85 -1.46 -36.13
N GLY A 105 12.51 -0.31 -36.18
CA GLY A 105 11.98 0.94 -35.65
C GLY A 105 11.89 1.01 -34.11
N ARG A 106 12.54 0.12 -33.39
CA ARG A 106 12.56 0.06 -31.94
C ARG A 106 14.00 0.21 -31.38
N SER A 107 14.12 0.80 -30.22
CA SER A 107 15.35 0.82 -29.42
C SER A 107 15.15 0.03 -28.12
N ARG A 108 16.27 -0.44 -27.52
CA ARG A 108 16.24 -0.98 -26.16
C ARG A 108 15.68 0.06 -25.18
N ASN A 109 15.92 1.36 -25.41
CA ASN A 109 15.51 2.43 -24.50
C ASN A 109 13.99 2.57 -24.41
N ASP A 110 13.26 2.62 -25.52
CA ASP A 110 11.80 2.72 -25.49
C ASP A 110 11.12 1.38 -25.15
N GLN A 111 11.79 0.25 -25.43
CA GLN A 111 11.34 -1.08 -25.02
C GLN A 111 11.35 -1.23 -23.50
N VAL A 112 12.48 -0.98 -22.84
CA VAL A 112 12.57 -1.10 -21.38
C VAL A 112 11.69 -0.08 -20.65
N ALA A 113 11.53 1.13 -21.22
CA ALA A 113 10.62 2.13 -20.66
C ALA A 113 9.16 1.67 -20.72
N LEU A 114 8.77 0.99 -21.82
CA LEU A 114 7.44 0.39 -21.95
C LEU A 114 7.22 -0.70 -20.91
N ASP A 115 8.16 -1.64 -20.81
CA ASP A 115 8.01 -2.82 -19.95
C ASP A 115 7.92 -2.43 -18.49
N MET A 116 8.72 -1.46 -18.04
CA MET A 116 8.61 -0.88 -16.70
C MET A 116 7.26 -0.19 -16.47
N LYS A 117 6.73 0.54 -17.47
CA LYS A 117 5.39 1.16 -17.33
C LYS A 117 4.28 0.11 -17.27
N LEU A 118 4.32 -0.91 -18.13
CA LEU A 118 3.32 -1.98 -18.11
C LEU A 118 3.37 -2.74 -16.78
N TYR A 119 4.56 -3.18 -16.35
CA TYR A 119 4.75 -3.87 -15.07
C TYR A 119 4.26 -3.02 -13.89
N THR A 120 4.68 -1.76 -13.83
CA THR A 120 4.28 -0.87 -12.73
C THR A 120 2.77 -0.63 -12.72
N ARG A 121 2.14 -0.50 -13.90
CA ARG A 121 0.69 -0.35 -14.01
C ARG A 121 -0.05 -1.55 -13.44
N ASP A 122 0.38 -2.76 -13.78
CA ASP A 122 -0.20 -3.99 -13.25
C ASP A 122 -0.02 -4.07 -11.72
N GLU A 123 1.13 -3.70 -11.21
CA GLU A 123 1.44 -3.73 -9.78
C GLU A 123 0.70 -2.64 -8.97
N VAL A 124 0.46 -1.46 -9.55
CA VAL A 124 -0.40 -0.42 -8.95
C VAL A 124 -1.82 -0.94 -8.76
N LEU A 125 -2.38 -1.59 -9.78
CA LEU A 125 -3.72 -2.19 -9.69
C LEU A 125 -3.77 -3.35 -8.69
N ALA A 126 -2.77 -4.22 -8.68
CA ALA A 126 -2.68 -5.32 -7.72
C ALA A 126 -2.54 -4.82 -6.27
N THR A 127 -1.81 -3.73 -6.06
CA THR A 127 -1.68 -3.10 -4.73
C THR A 127 -3.00 -2.45 -4.30
N ASP A 128 -3.71 -1.76 -5.22
CA ASP A 128 -5.02 -1.18 -4.93
C ASP A 128 -6.03 -2.24 -4.48
N GLU A 129 -6.05 -3.40 -5.13
CA GLU A 129 -6.92 -4.51 -4.75
C GLU A 129 -6.61 -5.04 -3.34
N LEU A 130 -5.32 -5.21 -2.98
CA LEU A 130 -4.93 -5.62 -1.62
C LEU A 130 -5.32 -4.58 -0.56
N VAL A 131 -5.23 -3.30 -0.88
CA VAL A 131 -5.71 -2.23 0.02
C VAL A 131 -7.23 -2.28 0.14
N LYS A 132 -7.97 -2.53 -0.94
CA LYS A 132 -9.43 -2.71 -0.93
C LYS A 132 -9.86 -3.91 -0.08
N GLU A 133 -9.16 -5.04 -0.20
CA GLU A 133 -9.40 -6.22 0.65
C GLU A 133 -9.20 -5.90 2.13
N LEU A 134 -8.11 -5.20 2.48
CA LEU A 134 -7.87 -4.75 3.84
C LEU A 134 -8.98 -3.82 4.34
N MET A 135 -9.39 -2.84 3.53
CA MET A 135 -10.48 -1.93 3.88
C MET A 135 -11.81 -2.67 4.09
N THR A 136 -12.07 -3.72 3.33
CA THR A 136 -13.25 -4.58 3.52
C THR A 136 -13.22 -5.24 4.90
N THR A 137 -12.08 -5.80 5.29
CA THR A 137 -11.89 -6.37 6.65
C THR A 137 -12.08 -5.32 7.74
N LEU A 138 -11.53 -4.10 7.55
CA LEU A 138 -11.72 -3.00 8.52
C LEU A 138 -13.19 -2.62 8.65
N LEU A 139 -13.92 -2.55 7.53
CA LEU A 139 -15.35 -2.24 7.54
C LEU A 139 -16.16 -3.31 8.28
N ASP A 140 -15.85 -4.58 8.11
CA ASP A 140 -16.52 -5.67 8.82
C ASP A 140 -16.23 -5.60 10.34
N LEU A 141 -14.99 -5.32 10.74
CA LEU A 141 -14.64 -5.08 12.14
C LEU A 141 -15.35 -3.83 12.70
N MET A 142 -15.52 -2.77 11.91
CA MET A 142 -16.31 -1.60 12.33
C MET A 142 -17.76 -1.95 12.60
N LYS A 143 -18.40 -2.77 11.73
CA LYS A 143 -19.77 -3.25 11.92
C LYS A 143 -19.90 -4.10 13.18
N GLU A 144 -18.98 -5.03 13.42
CA GLU A 144 -18.99 -5.93 14.58
C GLU A 144 -18.76 -5.20 15.90
N HIS A 145 -17.95 -4.15 15.89
CA HIS A 145 -17.46 -3.48 17.09
C HIS A 145 -18.02 -2.06 17.25
N ILE A 146 -19.16 -1.75 16.65
CA ILE A 146 -19.79 -0.42 16.71
C ILE A 146 -20.07 0.04 18.14
N ASP A 147 -20.38 -0.89 19.04
CA ASP A 147 -20.66 -0.65 20.47
C ASP A 147 -19.59 -1.24 21.40
N THR A 148 -18.39 -1.56 20.88
CA THR A 148 -17.27 -2.01 21.73
C THR A 148 -16.55 -0.79 22.28
N TYR A 149 -16.81 -0.43 23.53
CA TYR A 149 -16.23 0.75 24.19
C TYR A 149 -14.77 0.51 24.55
N MET A 150 -13.93 1.50 24.29
CA MET A 150 -12.52 1.50 24.66
C MET A 150 -12.04 2.92 25.00
N PRO A 151 -10.91 3.08 25.71
CA PRO A 151 -10.32 4.39 25.91
C PRO A 151 -9.68 4.88 24.60
N GLY A 152 -9.98 6.11 24.20
CA GLY A 152 -9.19 6.85 23.23
C GLY A 152 -7.95 7.44 23.93
N PHE A 153 -6.84 7.54 23.19
CA PHE A 153 -5.56 7.98 23.72
C PHE A 153 -5.06 9.25 23.04
N THR A 154 -4.48 10.15 23.83
CA THR A 154 -3.60 11.21 23.37
C THR A 154 -2.33 11.17 24.23
N HIS A 155 -1.14 11.37 23.66
CA HIS A 155 0.14 11.26 24.39
C HIS A 155 0.33 9.92 25.11
N LEU A 156 -0.25 8.84 24.60
CA LEU A 156 -0.36 7.52 25.26
C LEU A 156 -1.05 7.56 26.65
N GLN A 157 -1.78 8.65 26.95
CA GLN A 157 -2.64 8.75 28.12
C GLN A 157 -4.09 8.55 27.71
N LYS A 158 -4.87 7.88 28.58
CA LYS A 158 -6.32 7.73 28.39
C LYS A 158 -6.98 9.11 28.38
N ALA A 159 -7.80 9.38 27.38
CA ALA A 159 -8.38 10.70 27.15
C ALA A 159 -9.91 10.67 27.25
N GLN A 160 -10.59 10.24 26.21
CA GLN A 160 -12.04 10.17 26.11
C GLN A 160 -12.51 8.77 25.68
N PRO A 161 -13.76 8.36 26.03
CA PRO A 161 -14.26 7.08 25.59
C PRO A 161 -14.62 7.15 24.10
N VAL A 162 -14.22 6.09 23.39
CA VAL A 162 -14.53 5.88 21.97
C VAL A 162 -15.03 4.44 21.78
N THR A 163 -15.38 4.06 20.54
CA THR A 163 -15.59 2.66 20.20
C THR A 163 -14.43 2.11 19.36
N LEU A 164 -14.25 0.80 19.36
CA LEU A 164 -13.27 0.15 18.51
C LEU A 164 -13.58 0.43 17.03
N ALA A 165 -14.86 0.47 16.65
CA ALA A 165 -15.28 0.87 15.31
C ALA A 165 -14.77 2.27 14.93
N HIS A 166 -14.89 3.22 15.83
CA HIS A 166 -14.42 4.59 15.61
C HIS A 166 -12.89 4.63 15.44
N HIS A 167 -12.16 3.88 16.25
CA HIS A 167 -10.70 3.79 16.17
C HIS A 167 -10.24 3.15 14.85
N ILE A 168 -10.81 1.99 14.48
CA ILE A 168 -10.52 1.29 13.22
C ILE A 168 -10.92 2.15 12.01
N GLY A 169 -12.03 2.89 12.11
CA GLY A 169 -12.47 3.82 11.08
C GLY A 169 -11.43 4.87 10.70
N ALA A 170 -10.57 5.28 11.62
CA ALA A 170 -9.48 6.20 11.32
C ALA A 170 -8.47 5.57 10.33
N TYR A 171 -8.16 4.29 10.47
CA TYR A 171 -7.31 3.55 9.53
C TYR A 171 -8.01 3.32 8.18
N PHE A 172 -9.30 3.04 8.19
CA PHE A 172 -10.09 2.98 6.95
C PHE A 172 -9.93 4.26 6.13
N GLU A 173 -10.06 5.43 6.76
CA GLU A 173 -9.89 6.72 6.09
C GLU A 173 -8.44 6.97 5.61
N MET A 174 -7.43 6.41 6.27
CA MET A 174 -6.05 6.46 5.80
C MET A 174 -5.88 5.65 4.51
N PHE A 175 -6.33 4.41 4.48
CA PHE A 175 -6.25 3.53 3.30
C PHE A 175 -7.12 4.00 2.14
N LYS A 176 -8.27 4.64 2.42
CA LYS A 176 -9.08 5.31 1.40
C LYS A 176 -8.29 6.41 0.66
N ARG A 177 -7.49 7.20 1.38
CA ARG A 177 -6.58 8.17 0.76
C ARG A 177 -5.43 7.51 0.01
N ASP A 178 -4.97 6.33 0.44
CA ASP A 178 -3.92 5.58 -0.26
C ASP A 178 -4.43 5.05 -1.60
N ARG A 179 -5.65 4.53 -1.67
CA ARG A 179 -6.28 4.14 -2.94
C ARG A 179 -6.39 5.33 -3.90
N SER A 180 -6.80 6.50 -3.41
CA SER A 180 -6.84 7.72 -4.23
C SER A 180 -5.47 8.05 -4.84
N ARG A 181 -4.36 7.89 -4.07
CA ARG A 181 -3.00 8.06 -4.60
C ARG A 181 -2.67 7.06 -5.69
N LEU A 182 -3.02 5.79 -5.50
CA LEU A 182 -2.78 4.74 -6.50
C LEU A 182 -3.55 5.00 -7.80
N HIS A 183 -4.81 5.44 -7.70
CA HIS A 183 -5.61 5.83 -8.88
C HIS A 183 -5.01 7.04 -9.62
N ASP A 184 -4.56 8.05 -8.89
CA ASP A 184 -3.90 9.23 -9.48
C ASP A 184 -2.60 8.85 -10.21
N ILE A 185 -1.81 7.93 -9.66
CA ILE A 185 -0.59 7.42 -10.28
C ILE A 185 -0.94 6.65 -11.55
N HIS A 186 -1.92 5.75 -11.48
CA HIS A 186 -2.39 4.98 -12.64
C HIS A 186 -2.82 5.90 -13.79
N GLU A 187 -3.57 6.96 -13.51
CA GLU A 187 -4.01 7.91 -14.53
C GLU A 187 -2.83 8.66 -15.16
N ARG A 188 -1.91 9.20 -14.35
CA ARG A 188 -0.77 9.99 -14.86
C ARG A 188 0.24 9.14 -15.63
N MET A 189 0.49 7.90 -15.20
CA MET A 189 1.48 7.04 -15.86
C MET A 189 0.98 6.40 -17.16
N ASN A 190 -0.33 6.39 -17.42
CA ASN A 190 -0.95 5.59 -18.47
C ASN A 190 -0.76 6.18 -19.88
N TYR A 191 0.51 6.50 -20.24
CA TYR A 191 0.91 6.96 -21.57
C TYR A 191 2.07 6.11 -22.11
N CYS A 192 1.91 5.64 -23.38
CA CYS A 192 2.79 4.68 -24.03
C CYS A 192 4.10 5.33 -24.53
N PRO A 193 5.28 4.88 -24.09
CA PRO A 193 6.57 5.40 -24.57
C PRO A 193 7.02 4.75 -25.88
N LEU A 194 6.49 3.58 -26.26
CA LEU A 194 6.97 2.80 -27.42
C LEU A 194 6.83 3.59 -28.72
N GLY A 195 7.86 3.50 -29.55
CA GLY A 195 8.01 4.29 -30.77
C GLY A 195 8.80 5.59 -30.56
N ALA A 196 9.25 5.88 -29.35
CA ALA A 196 10.19 6.96 -29.07
C ALA A 196 11.61 6.68 -29.58
N GLY A 197 11.91 5.43 -29.92
CA GLY A 197 13.25 5.00 -30.30
C GLY A 197 14.25 5.19 -29.16
N ALA A 198 15.51 5.49 -29.52
CA ALA A 198 16.51 5.77 -28.49
C ALA A 198 16.26 7.08 -27.73
N LEU A 199 15.76 8.13 -28.41
CA LEU A 199 15.41 9.44 -27.86
C LEU A 199 14.72 10.39 -28.86
N ALA A 200 14.82 10.13 -30.18
CA ALA A 200 14.44 11.07 -31.23
C ALA A 200 13.40 10.46 -32.21
N GLY A 201 12.72 9.40 -31.80
CA GLY A 201 11.84 8.65 -32.69
C GLY A 201 12.60 7.83 -33.73
N THR A 202 11.99 7.61 -34.89
CA THR A 202 12.51 6.81 -35.99
C THR A 202 12.06 7.38 -37.33
N THR A 203 12.76 7.01 -38.42
CA THR A 203 12.39 7.37 -39.78
C THR A 203 11.27 6.49 -40.38
N TYR A 204 10.87 5.42 -39.68
CA TYR A 204 9.72 4.60 -40.06
C TYR A 204 8.40 5.28 -39.71
N PRO A 205 7.34 5.12 -40.49
CA PRO A 205 6.03 5.72 -40.21
C PRO A 205 5.28 4.90 -39.13
N LEU A 206 5.80 4.86 -37.90
CA LEU A 206 5.18 4.13 -36.83
C LEU A 206 3.86 4.79 -36.37
N ASP A 207 2.82 3.98 -36.16
CA ASP A 207 1.53 4.41 -35.60
C ASP A 207 1.54 4.24 -34.08
N ARG A 208 2.05 5.24 -33.37
CA ARG A 208 2.17 5.23 -31.91
C ARG A 208 0.81 5.27 -31.19
N GLU A 209 -0.20 5.89 -31.79
CA GLU A 209 -1.57 5.92 -31.25
C GLU A 209 -2.17 4.51 -31.28
N TYR A 210 -1.99 3.80 -32.37
CA TYR A 210 -2.45 2.42 -32.50
C TYR A 210 -1.72 1.49 -31.52
N THR A 211 -0.41 1.62 -31.37
CA THR A 211 0.37 0.85 -30.40
C THR A 211 -0.13 1.10 -28.98
N ALA A 212 -0.37 2.36 -28.61
CA ALA A 212 -0.90 2.74 -27.30
C ALA A 212 -2.29 2.10 -27.06
N SER A 213 -3.18 2.12 -28.06
CA SER A 213 -4.51 1.50 -27.98
C SER A 213 -4.46 -0.01 -27.79
N LEU A 214 -3.54 -0.71 -28.46
CA LEU A 214 -3.34 -2.17 -28.32
C LEU A 214 -2.89 -2.56 -26.89
N LEU A 215 -2.19 -1.67 -26.21
CA LEU A 215 -1.65 -1.87 -24.88
C LEU A 215 -2.52 -1.27 -23.76
N GLY A 216 -3.68 -0.69 -24.11
CA GLY A 216 -4.62 -0.11 -23.14
C GLY A 216 -4.12 1.20 -22.48
N PHE A 217 -3.21 1.92 -23.13
CA PHE A 217 -2.80 3.25 -22.71
C PHE A 217 -3.79 4.32 -23.19
N THR A 218 -3.86 5.43 -22.47
CA THR A 218 -4.66 6.60 -22.85
C THR A 218 -4.20 7.22 -24.18
N GLY A 219 -2.91 7.12 -24.48
CA GLY A 219 -2.31 7.62 -25.70
C GLY A 219 -0.78 7.47 -25.67
N PRO A 220 -0.07 7.93 -26.71
CA PRO A 220 1.40 7.99 -26.69
C PRO A 220 1.91 9.14 -25.85
N THR A 221 3.12 9.01 -25.31
CA THR A 221 3.88 10.13 -24.74
C THR A 221 4.22 11.16 -25.83
N LEU A 222 4.20 12.46 -25.50
CA LEU A 222 4.27 13.55 -26.48
C LEU A 222 5.70 14.06 -26.78
N ASN A 223 6.70 13.61 -26.04
CA ASN A 223 8.12 13.92 -26.28
C ASN A 223 8.95 12.66 -26.21
N SER A 224 9.66 12.32 -27.31
CA SER A 224 10.40 11.06 -27.40
C SER A 224 11.63 11.00 -26.50
N MET A 225 12.22 12.12 -26.13
CA MET A 225 13.36 12.19 -25.22
C MET A 225 12.92 11.98 -23.76
N ASP A 226 11.81 12.61 -23.38
CA ASP A 226 11.17 12.42 -22.08
C ASP A 226 10.63 10.98 -21.93
N SER A 227 10.07 10.40 -23.00
CA SER A 227 9.51 9.04 -23.03
C SER A 227 10.46 7.97 -22.49
N VAL A 228 11.75 8.09 -22.79
CA VAL A 228 12.79 7.13 -22.37
C VAL A 228 13.49 7.54 -21.08
N SER A 229 13.27 8.77 -20.59
CA SER A 229 13.87 9.34 -19.40
C SER A 229 12.95 9.30 -18.17
N ASP A 230 11.65 9.37 -18.38
CA ASP A 230 10.63 9.46 -17.32
C ASP A 230 10.70 8.27 -16.34
N ARG A 231 10.84 8.60 -15.05
CA ARG A 231 10.72 7.69 -13.91
C ARG A 231 9.86 8.30 -12.80
N ASP A 232 9.15 9.39 -13.08
CA ASP A 232 8.31 10.08 -12.11
C ASP A 232 7.24 9.15 -11.54
N TYR A 233 6.65 8.31 -12.39
CA TYR A 233 5.65 7.32 -11.99
C TYR A 233 6.19 6.29 -10.98
N LEU A 234 7.48 5.92 -11.06
CA LEU A 234 8.12 5.04 -10.07
C LEU A 234 8.33 5.75 -8.73
N ILE A 235 8.75 7.02 -8.78
CA ILE A 235 8.93 7.87 -7.59
C ILE A 235 7.57 8.07 -6.91
N GLU A 236 6.52 8.39 -7.66
CA GLU A 236 5.17 8.53 -7.13
C GLU A 236 4.67 7.22 -6.52
N TYR A 237 4.89 6.08 -7.20
CA TYR A 237 4.47 4.79 -6.69
C TYR A 237 5.22 4.39 -5.41
N LEU A 238 6.56 4.52 -5.37
CA LEU A 238 7.35 4.30 -4.17
C LEU A 238 6.94 5.24 -3.02
N SER A 239 6.54 6.47 -3.32
CA SER A 239 5.99 7.41 -2.34
C SER A 239 4.64 6.93 -1.78
N ALA A 240 3.74 6.43 -2.63
CA ALA A 240 2.48 5.84 -2.21
C ALA A 240 2.71 4.58 -1.36
N LEU A 241 3.59 3.67 -1.80
CA LEU A 241 3.99 2.49 -1.05
C LEU A 241 4.59 2.85 0.32
N SER A 242 5.42 3.89 0.38
CA SER A 242 5.99 4.41 1.64
C SER A 242 4.88 4.94 2.56
N THR A 243 3.86 5.59 2.02
CA THR A 243 2.71 6.09 2.80
C THR A 243 1.85 4.95 3.34
N ILE A 244 1.57 3.93 2.53
CA ILE A 244 0.88 2.70 2.95
C ILE A 244 1.64 2.03 4.09
N MET A 245 2.95 1.86 3.96
CA MET A 245 3.78 1.27 5.01
C MET A 245 3.80 2.10 6.28
N MET A 246 3.76 3.43 6.19
CA MET A 246 3.65 4.30 7.37
C MET A 246 2.32 4.07 8.09
N HIS A 247 1.21 3.94 7.36
CA HIS A 247 -0.09 3.64 7.95
C HIS A 247 -0.11 2.25 8.59
N LEU A 248 0.41 1.23 7.91
CA LEU A 248 0.57 -0.12 8.47
C LEU A 248 1.47 -0.12 9.71
N SER A 249 2.60 0.60 9.69
CA SER A 249 3.52 0.69 10.83
C SER A 249 2.85 1.30 12.06
N ARG A 250 2.06 2.35 11.89
CA ARG A 250 1.29 2.95 12.99
C ARG A 250 0.25 1.98 13.55
N PHE A 251 -0.46 1.27 12.69
CA PHE A 251 -1.43 0.29 13.15
C PHE A 251 -0.76 -0.90 13.83
N CYS A 252 0.37 -1.39 13.29
CA CYS A 252 1.17 -2.43 13.94
C CYS A 252 1.62 -2.03 15.34
N GLU A 253 2.02 -0.75 15.56
CA GLU A 253 2.38 -0.25 16.89
C GLU A 253 1.21 -0.39 17.87
N GLU A 254 -0.01 -0.03 17.45
CA GLU A 254 -1.19 -0.19 18.30
C GLU A 254 -1.54 -1.66 18.53
N ILE A 255 -1.46 -2.51 17.52
CA ILE A 255 -1.66 -3.97 17.65
C ILE A 255 -0.66 -4.55 18.67
N ILE A 256 0.61 -4.17 18.62
CA ILE A 256 1.64 -4.61 19.57
C ILE A 256 1.30 -4.17 21.01
N LEU A 257 0.91 -2.90 21.18
CA LEU A 257 0.48 -2.36 22.48
C LEU A 257 -0.76 -3.11 22.98
N TRP A 258 -1.79 -3.27 22.15
CA TRP A 258 -3.05 -3.90 22.53
C TRP A 258 -2.90 -5.38 22.86
N ASN A 259 -1.97 -6.07 22.21
CA ASN A 259 -1.65 -7.50 22.47
C ASN A 259 -0.72 -7.71 23.65
N SER A 260 -0.15 -6.64 24.24
CA SER A 260 0.76 -6.74 25.38
C SER A 260 0.05 -7.23 26.64
N ASN A 261 0.83 -7.79 27.58
CA ASN A 261 0.33 -8.24 28.88
C ASN A 261 -0.26 -7.12 29.73
N GLU A 262 0.13 -5.88 29.47
CA GLU A 262 -0.31 -4.67 30.16
C GLU A 262 -1.67 -4.20 29.65
N TYR A 263 -1.90 -4.24 28.33
CA TYR A 263 -3.18 -3.81 27.72
C TYR A 263 -4.21 -4.93 27.64
N ARG A 264 -3.85 -6.06 27.05
CA ARG A 264 -4.75 -7.22 26.82
C ARG A 264 -6.08 -6.86 26.14
N PHE A 265 -6.04 -5.90 25.23
CA PHE A 265 -7.23 -5.48 24.49
C PHE A 265 -7.57 -6.47 23.39
N ILE A 266 -6.55 -7.10 22.83
CA ILE A 266 -6.67 -8.12 21.79
C ILE A 266 -5.75 -9.30 22.10
N GLU A 267 -6.05 -10.42 21.46
CA GLU A 267 -5.16 -11.55 21.31
C GLU A 267 -5.03 -11.92 19.85
N LEU A 268 -3.81 -12.01 19.33
CA LEU A 268 -3.56 -12.46 17.97
C LEU A 268 -3.72 -13.96 17.86
N ASP A 269 -4.21 -14.43 16.69
CA ASP A 269 -4.30 -15.85 16.39
C ASP A 269 -2.91 -16.51 16.40
N ASP A 270 -2.85 -17.79 16.77
CA ASP A 270 -1.60 -18.58 16.80
C ASP A 270 -0.93 -18.66 15.43
N ALA A 271 -1.70 -18.62 14.34
CA ALA A 271 -1.19 -18.62 12.98
C ALA A 271 -0.40 -17.34 12.61
N TYR A 272 -0.58 -16.25 13.36
CA TYR A 272 0.08 -14.97 13.17
C TYR A 272 0.97 -14.55 14.35
N SER A 273 1.36 -15.52 15.18
CA SER A 273 2.18 -15.30 16.37
C SER A 273 3.29 -16.32 16.43
N THR A 274 4.35 -16.03 17.19
CA THR A 274 5.38 -17.03 17.48
C THR A 274 5.55 -17.23 18.97
N GLY A 275 6.10 -18.38 19.35
CA GLY A 275 6.42 -18.70 20.73
C GLY A 275 7.89 -18.45 21.06
N SER A 276 8.27 -18.86 22.26
CA SER A 276 9.66 -18.84 22.71
C SER A 276 10.15 -20.27 22.94
N SER A 277 11.37 -20.58 22.50
CA SER A 277 11.98 -21.90 22.73
C SER A 277 12.31 -22.20 24.20
N ILE A 278 12.34 -21.16 25.05
CA ILE A 278 12.69 -21.27 26.47
C ILE A 278 11.54 -20.88 27.42
N MET A 279 10.61 -20.04 26.94
CA MET A 279 9.49 -19.55 27.74
C MET A 279 8.16 -20.06 27.19
N PRO A 280 7.60 -21.17 27.69
CA PRO A 280 6.43 -21.82 27.09
C PRO A 280 5.15 -20.98 27.11
N GLN A 281 5.09 -19.97 27.97
CA GLN A 281 3.92 -19.07 28.09
C GLN A 281 3.98 -17.86 27.14
N LYS A 282 5.11 -17.66 26.43
CA LYS A 282 5.33 -16.45 25.63
C LYS A 282 4.74 -16.59 24.23
N LYS A 283 3.94 -15.60 23.84
CA LYS A 283 3.36 -15.43 22.51
C LYS A 283 3.70 -14.04 21.99
N ASN A 284 4.41 -13.96 20.87
CA ASN A 284 4.95 -12.72 20.32
C ASN A 284 4.15 -12.23 19.11
N PRO A 285 3.95 -10.91 18.97
CA PRO A 285 3.29 -10.31 17.80
C PRO A 285 4.29 -10.06 16.64
N ASP A 286 5.11 -11.08 16.29
CA ASP A 286 6.25 -10.92 15.37
C ASP A 286 5.87 -10.39 14.00
N ILE A 287 4.68 -10.74 13.49
CA ILE A 287 4.20 -10.27 12.18
C ILE A 287 4.02 -8.75 12.21
N ALA A 288 3.40 -8.21 13.26
CA ALA A 288 3.25 -6.77 13.43
C ALA A 288 4.61 -6.07 13.58
N GLU A 289 5.55 -6.66 14.33
CA GLU A 289 6.91 -6.13 14.50
C GLU A 289 7.69 -6.10 13.18
N LEU A 290 7.62 -7.18 12.39
CA LEU A 290 8.29 -7.27 11.09
C LEU A 290 7.72 -6.28 10.08
N ILE A 291 6.40 -6.12 10.01
CA ILE A 291 5.76 -5.12 9.14
C ILE A 291 6.23 -3.72 9.52
N ARG A 292 6.23 -3.38 10.81
CA ARG A 292 6.76 -2.12 11.34
C ARG A 292 8.23 -1.92 10.92
N GLY A 293 9.07 -2.95 11.05
CA GLY A 293 10.48 -2.90 10.68
C GLY A 293 10.72 -2.75 9.16
N LYS A 294 9.93 -3.45 8.33
CA LYS A 294 10.04 -3.39 6.86
C LYS A 294 9.70 -2.01 6.26
N THR A 295 9.05 -1.14 6.99
CA THR A 295 8.76 0.24 6.57
C THR A 295 10.04 0.99 6.17
N GLY A 296 11.13 0.84 6.94
CA GLY A 296 12.42 1.47 6.63
C GLY A 296 13.02 0.98 5.31
N ARG A 297 12.79 -0.28 4.92
CA ARG A 297 13.24 -0.83 3.64
C ARG A 297 12.58 -0.12 2.45
N VAL A 298 11.27 0.11 2.52
CA VAL A 298 10.52 0.80 1.46
C VAL A 298 10.89 2.30 1.38
N TYR A 299 11.11 2.95 2.52
CA TYR A 299 11.64 4.34 2.55
C TYR A 299 13.02 4.44 1.91
N GLY A 300 13.88 3.42 2.15
CA GLY A 300 15.19 3.33 1.52
C GLY A 300 15.10 3.26 0.01
N ALA A 301 14.17 2.49 -0.54
CA ALA A 301 13.94 2.36 -1.98
C ALA A 301 13.55 3.72 -2.62
N LEU A 302 12.60 4.44 -2.02
CA LEU A 302 12.21 5.78 -2.49
C LEU A 302 13.39 6.77 -2.47
N THR A 303 14.14 6.79 -1.38
CA THR A 303 15.30 7.68 -1.23
C THR A 303 16.40 7.34 -2.25
N SER A 304 16.61 6.06 -2.50
CA SER A 304 17.59 5.56 -3.47
C SER A 304 17.23 6.00 -4.89
N LEU A 305 15.96 5.82 -5.31
CA LEU A 305 15.52 6.22 -6.65
C LEU A 305 15.61 7.73 -6.85
N LEU A 306 15.15 8.54 -5.88
CA LEU A 306 15.31 10.00 -5.90
C LEU A 306 16.78 10.40 -6.06
N THR A 307 17.69 9.70 -5.37
CA THR A 307 19.12 9.97 -5.44
C THR A 307 19.71 9.58 -6.80
N THR A 308 19.28 8.46 -7.38
CA THR A 308 19.69 8.03 -8.71
C THR A 308 19.28 9.05 -9.78
N MET A 309 18.05 9.51 -9.73
CA MET A 309 17.50 10.39 -10.77
C MET A 309 17.98 11.85 -10.72
N LYS A 310 18.34 12.37 -9.53
CA LYS A 310 18.56 13.80 -9.24
C LYS A 310 19.53 14.57 -10.14
N GLY A 311 20.42 13.93 -10.83
CA GLY A 311 21.49 14.63 -11.57
C GLY A 311 21.74 14.09 -12.98
N LEU A 312 20.83 13.22 -13.46
CA LEU A 312 20.98 12.62 -14.78
C LEU A 312 20.61 13.60 -15.88
N PRO A 313 21.38 13.66 -16.99
CA PRO A 313 20.95 14.35 -18.20
C PRO A 313 19.75 13.63 -18.84
N LEU A 314 19.09 14.30 -19.77
CA LEU A 314 17.93 13.76 -20.49
C LEU A 314 18.26 12.50 -21.28
N ALA A 315 17.22 11.83 -21.75
CA ALA A 315 17.20 10.53 -22.39
C ALA A 315 17.60 9.42 -21.41
N TYR A 316 18.36 8.42 -21.85
CA TYR A 316 18.70 7.26 -21.02
C TYR A 316 20.19 7.25 -20.64
N ASN A 317 20.43 6.98 -19.38
CA ASN A 317 21.77 6.68 -18.84
C ASN A 317 21.70 5.34 -18.08
N LYS A 318 22.81 4.60 -18.05
CA LYS A 318 22.84 3.25 -17.45
C LYS A 318 22.49 3.26 -15.94
N ASP A 319 22.66 4.40 -15.25
CA ASP A 319 22.22 4.65 -13.88
C ASP A 319 20.73 4.28 -13.68
N MET A 320 19.91 4.49 -14.71
CA MET A 320 18.49 4.15 -14.66
C MET A 320 18.21 2.65 -14.55
N GLN A 321 19.21 1.76 -14.69
CA GLN A 321 19.04 0.34 -14.42
C GLN A 321 18.76 0.07 -12.95
N GLU A 322 19.23 0.96 -12.05
CA GLU A 322 18.96 0.91 -10.60
C GLU A 322 17.49 1.17 -10.23
N ASP A 323 16.64 1.55 -11.19
CA ASP A 323 15.22 1.74 -10.98
C ASP A 323 14.46 0.43 -10.67
N LYS A 324 15.00 -0.75 -11.07
CA LYS A 324 14.30 -2.02 -11.06
C LYS A 324 14.36 -2.75 -9.72
N GLU A 325 15.56 -3.13 -9.26
CA GLU A 325 15.71 -4.00 -8.09
C GLU A 325 15.04 -3.41 -6.85
N LEU A 326 15.28 -2.13 -6.56
CA LEU A 326 14.71 -1.45 -5.42
C LEU A 326 13.18 -1.29 -5.52
N THR A 327 12.66 -1.08 -6.74
CA THR A 327 11.21 -0.96 -6.96
C THR A 327 10.53 -2.31 -6.82
N PHE A 328 11.06 -3.35 -7.44
CA PHE A 328 10.53 -4.71 -7.34
C PHE A 328 10.53 -5.20 -5.89
N ASP A 329 11.61 -4.97 -5.15
CA ASP A 329 11.74 -5.32 -3.75
C ASP A 329 10.71 -4.58 -2.86
N ALA A 330 10.52 -3.29 -3.10
CA ALA A 330 9.53 -2.49 -2.37
C ALA A 330 8.10 -2.97 -2.64
N ILE A 331 7.76 -3.26 -3.90
CA ILE A 331 6.45 -3.78 -4.30
C ILE A 331 6.15 -5.11 -3.61
N ASP A 332 7.06 -6.09 -3.72
CA ASP A 332 6.90 -7.40 -3.10
C ASP A 332 6.78 -7.29 -1.58
N THR A 333 7.58 -6.42 -0.96
CA THR A 333 7.54 -6.16 0.47
C THR A 333 6.17 -5.62 0.90
N VAL A 334 5.64 -4.61 0.21
CA VAL A 334 4.36 -3.98 0.57
C VAL A 334 3.19 -4.94 0.34
N LYS A 335 3.15 -5.64 -0.79
CA LYS A 335 2.11 -6.64 -1.08
C LYS A 335 2.09 -7.75 -0.03
N GLY A 336 3.27 -8.27 0.34
CA GLY A 336 3.40 -9.26 1.42
C GLY A 336 2.94 -8.72 2.78
N CYS A 337 3.29 -7.48 3.11
CA CYS A 337 2.85 -6.84 4.35
C CYS A 337 1.32 -6.63 4.39
N LEU A 338 0.70 -6.16 3.30
CA LEU A 338 -0.75 -5.97 3.21
C LEU A 338 -1.50 -7.31 3.41
N ALA A 339 -1.09 -8.35 2.70
CA ALA A 339 -1.73 -9.66 2.80
C ALA A 339 -1.61 -10.27 4.22
N LEU A 340 -0.41 -10.23 4.81
CA LEU A 340 -0.18 -10.74 6.17
C LEU A 340 -0.92 -9.91 7.23
N PHE A 341 -0.91 -8.59 7.12
CA PHE A 341 -1.62 -7.70 8.03
C PHE A 341 -3.13 -7.93 7.97
N ASN A 342 -3.70 -8.03 6.77
CA ASN A 342 -5.12 -8.32 6.57
C ASN A 342 -5.52 -9.65 7.26
N GLY A 343 -4.76 -10.72 7.04
CA GLY A 343 -5.01 -12.01 7.68
C GLY A 343 -4.93 -11.94 9.21
N MET A 344 -3.94 -11.23 9.74
CA MET A 344 -3.70 -11.06 11.18
C MET A 344 -4.87 -10.35 11.88
N ILE A 345 -5.34 -9.21 11.33
CA ILE A 345 -6.44 -8.46 11.98
C ILE A 345 -7.81 -9.14 11.79
N LYS A 346 -8.00 -9.88 10.70
CA LYS A 346 -9.22 -10.63 10.43
C LYS A 346 -9.47 -11.76 11.45
N THR A 347 -8.41 -12.29 12.04
CA THR A 347 -8.46 -13.43 12.97
C THR A 347 -8.20 -13.05 14.42
N MET A 348 -7.89 -11.78 14.71
CA MET A 348 -7.62 -11.33 16.08
C MET A 348 -8.87 -11.44 16.95
N HIS A 349 -8.67 -11.86 18.20
CA HIS A 349 -9.72 -11.86 19.22
C HIS A 349 -9.74 -10.53 19.98
N VAL A 350 -10.94 -9.93 20.16
CA VAL A 350 -11.11 -8.65 20.86
C VAL A 350 -11.66 -8.89 22.27
N SER A 351 -10.96 -8.41 23.29
CA SER A 351 -11.38 -8.47 24.72
C SER A 351 -12.24 -7.25 25.07
N LYS A 352 -13.54 -7.32 24.75
CA LYS A 352 -14.50 -6.21 24.95
C LYS A 352 -14.56 -5.75 26.41
N GLU A 353 -14.56 -6.69 27.34
CA GLU A 353 -14.63 -6.42 28.78
C GLU A 353 -13.38 -5.69 29.29
N THR A 354 -12.19 -6.10 28.84
CA THR A 354 -10.92 -5.47 29.21
C THR A 354 -10.84 -4.04 28.67
N MET A 355 -11.27 -3.81 27.43
CA MET A 355 -11.35 -2.48 26.84
C MET A 355 -12.29 -1.57 27.61
N ALA A 356 -13.52 -2.03 27.94
CA ALA A 356 -14.51 -1.27 28.69
C ALA A 356 -14.02 -0.96 30.10
N ALA A 357 -13.47 -1.94 30.82
CA ALA A 357 -12.91 -1.75 32.16
C ALA A 357 -11.74 -0.74 32.15
N SER A 358 -10.89 -0.79 31.13
CA SER A 358 -9.78 0.15 30.96
C SER A 358 -10.29 1.58 30.73
N SER A 359 -11.41 1.76 30.03
CA SER A 359 -12.05 3.08 29.85
C SER A 359 -12.58 3.62 31.17
N LYS A 360 -13.36 2.83 31.90
CA LYS A 360 -13.90 3.20 33.22
C LYS A 360 -12.81 3.64 34.20
N ASN A 361 -11.78 2.80 34.37
CA ASN A 361 -10.66 3.03 35.33
C ASN A 361 -9.69 4.13 34.87
N GLY A 362 -9.94 4.77 33.72
CA GLY A 362 -9.08 5.84 33.19
C GLY A 362 -9.68 7.23 33.30
N PHE A 363 -10.79 7.40 34.03
CA PHE A 363 -11.53 8.66 34.12
C PHE A 363 -11.88 9.28 32.76
N THR A 364 -12.09 8.44 31.74
CA THR A 364 -12.34 8.91 30.38
C THR A 364 -13.65 9.68 30.26
N ASN A 365 -14.56 9.53 31.25
CA ASN A 365 -15.84 10.21 31.39
C ASN A 365 -15.78 11.52 32.20
N ALA A 366 -14.58 11.96 32.65
CA ALA A 366 -14.44 13.18 33.45
C ALA A 366 -14.94 14.44 32.73
N THR A 367 -14.73 14.52 31.38
CA THR A 367 -15.26 15.63 30.59
C THR A 367 -16.79 15.60 30.57
N ASP A 368 -17.39 14.43 30.46
CA ASP A 368 -18.85 14.27 30.45
C ASP A 368 -19.47 14.65 31.80
N ALA A 369 -18.77 14.38 32.91
CA ALA A 369 -19.15 14.85 34.24
C ALA A 369 -19.07 16.37 34.36
N ALA A 370 -18.08 17.02 33.73
CA ALA A 370 -18.04 18.49 33.68
C ALA A 370 -19.17 19.05 32.82
N ASP A 371 -19.46 18.42 31.68
CA ASP A 371 -20.58 18.82 30.83
C ASP A 371 -21.95 18.66 31.52
N TYR A 372 -22.08 17.63 32.38
CA TYR A 372 -23.27 17.48 33.25
C TYR A 372 -23.48 18.74 34.11
N LEU A 373 -22.45 19.20 34.79
CA LEU A 373 -22.53 20.42 35.61
C LEU A 373 -22.84 21.66 34.77
N VAL A 374 -22.26 21.78 33.60
CA VAL A 374 -22.53 22.89 32.65
C VAL A 374 -23.98 22.92 32.24
N LYS A 375 -24.58 21.77 31.94
CA LYS A 375 -26.02 21.65 31.63
C LYS A 375 -26.89 22.04 32.80
N HIS A 376 -26.40 21.96 34.04
CA HIS A 376 -27.07 22.40 35.24
C HIS A 376 -26.69 23.83 35.69
N GLY A 377 -26.10 24.63 34.79
CA GLY A 377 -25.85 26.05 34.99
C GLY A 377 -24.54 26.44 35.63
N VAL A 378 -23.61 25.47 35.87
CA VAL A 378 -22.27 25.75 36.36
C VAL A 378 -21.36 26.20 35.22
N PRO A 379 -20.62 27.32 35.32
CA PRO A 379 -19.67 27.72 34.30
C PRO A 379 -18.61 26.64 34.04
N PHE A 380 -18.21 26.43 32.76
CA PHE A 380 -17.30 25.34 32.39
C PHE A 380 -15.98 25.32 33.17
N ARG A 381 -15.37 26.49 33.46
CA ARG A 381 -14.12 26.56 34.26
C ARG A 381 -14.30 26.06 35.69
N ASP A 382 -15.43 26.39 36.28
CA ASP A 382 -15.76 25.95 37.65
C ASP A 382 -16.08 24.44 37.63
N ALA A 383 -16.87 23.98 36.65
CA ALA A 383 -17.16 22.56 36.45
C ALA A 383 -15.87 21.74 36.30
N HIS A 384 -14.94 22.19 35.47
CA HIS A 384 -13.62 21.56 35.30
C HIS A 384 -12.87 21.46 36.62
N GLY A 385 -12.84 22.53 37.44
CA GLY A 385 -12.18 22.53 38.75
C GLY A 385 -12.85 21.56 39.73
N ILE A 386 -14.18 21.50 39.76
CA ILE A 386 -14.97 20.57 40.57
C ILE A 386 -14.64 19.12 40.20
N ILE A 387 -14.64 18.78 38.90
CA ILE A 387 -14.34 17.42 38.45
C ILE A 387 -12.88 17.06 38.75
N GLY A 388 -11.93 18.00 38.63
CA GLY A 388 -10.53 17.76 38.99
C GLY A 388 -10.39 17.34 40.48
N GLN A 389 -11.16 17.95 41.40
CA GLN A 389 -11.18 17.56 42.82
C GLN A 389 -11.79 16.16 43.00
N LEU A 390 -12.88 15.84 42.33
CA LEU A 390 -13.51 14.51 42.39
C LEU A 390 -12.58 13.41 41.85
N VAL A 391 -11.85 13.67 40.76
CA VAL A 391 -10.84 12.75 40.23
C VAL A 391 -9.74 12.49 41.24
N LEU A 392 -9.23 13.51 41.92
CA LEU A 392 -8.23 13.34 43.01
C LEU A 392 -8.76 12.46 44.16
N ILE A 393 -10.01 12.70 44.61
CA ILE A 393 -10.65 11.85 45.62
C ILE A 393 -10.76 10.39 45.13
N CYS A 394 -11.12 10.18 43.89
CA CYS A 394 -11.22 8.84 43.33
C CYS A 394 -9.85 8.15 43.24
N ILE A 395 -8.80 8.86 42.84
CA ILE A 395 -7.41 8.36 42.83
C ILE A 395 -6.98 7.92 44.23
N ASP A 396 -7.20 8.77 45.23
CA ASP A 396 -6.85 8.46 46.64
C ASP A 396 -7.60 7.24 47.21
N LYS A 397 -8.84 7.03 46.74
CA LYS A 397 -9.67 5.88 47.13
C LYS A 397 -9.45 4.65 46.27
N GLY A 398 -8.75 4.77 45.15
CA GLY A 398 -8.56 3.66 44.15
C GLY A 398 -9.86 3.23 43.46
N ILE A 399 -10.79 4.15 43.20
CA ILE A 399 -12.09 3.89 42.56
C ILE A 399 -12.30 4.77 41.32
N ALA A 400 -13.24 4.40 40.45
CA ALA A 400 -13.67 5.22 39.30
C ALA A 400 -14.72 6.27 39.74
N LEU A 401 -14.99 7.28 38.88
CA LEU A 401 -16.06 8.24 39.12
C LEU A 401 -17.43 7.54 39.27
N ASP A 402 -17.70 6.53 38.45
CA ASP A 402 -18.94 5.74 38.49
C ASP A 402 -19.17 5.04 39.85
N ASP A 403 -18.11 4.79 40.65
CA ASP A 403 -18.16 4.07 41.90
C ASP A 403 -18.14 5.03 43.10
N LEU A 404 -18.00 6.34 42.89
CA LEU A 404 -17.99 7.34 43.96
C LEU A 404 -19.40 7.57 44.47
N PRO A 405 -19.68 7.48 45.81
CA PRO A 405 -21.01 7.74 46.37
C PRO A 405 -21.51 9.15 46.08
N LEU A 406 -22.81 9.32 45.85
CA LEU A 406 -23.44 10.62 45.54
C LEU A 406 -23.16 11.66 46.60
N GLU A 407 -23.08 11.25 47.86
CA GLU A 407 -22.76 12.12 48.98
C GLU A 407 -21.36 12.79 48.85
N GLU A 408 -20.40 12.09 48.28
CA GLU A 408 -19.07 12.65 48.00
C GLU A 408 -19.12 13.67 46.84
N TYR A 409 -19.91 13.39 45.81
CA TYR A 409 -20.20 14.35 44.74
C TYR A 409 -20.83 15.64 45.34
N LYS A 410 -21.87 15.49 46.17
CA LYS A 410 -22.60 16.62 46.78
C LYS A 410 -21.78 17.43 47.76
N LYS A 411 -20.75 16.86 48.39
CA LYS A 411 -19.80 17.62 49.25
C LYS A 411 -18.99 18.64 48.43
N ILE A 412 -18.68 18.34 47.16
CA ILE A 412 -17.90 19.25 46.32
C ILE A 412 -18.82 20.22 45.57
N SER A 413 -19.98 19.73 45.10
CA SER A 413 -21.00 20.58 44.51
C SER A 413 -22.42 20.03 44.76
N PRO A 414 -23.29 20.84 45.37
CA PRO A 414 -24.67 20.43 45.64
C PRO A 414 -25.53 20.24 44.38
N VAL A 415 -25.01 20.59 43.21
CA VAL A 415 -25.68 20.49 41.93
C VAL A 415 -25.84 19.03 41.47
N PHE A 416 -24.98 18.12 41.93
CA PHE A 416 -25.06 16.72 41.55
C PHE A 416 -26.30 16.03 42.11
N GLU A 417 -26.99 15.31 41.26
CA GLU A 417 -28.12 14.44 41.60
C GLU A 417 -27.83 12.99 41.10
N GLU A 418 -28.72 12.05 41.41
CA GLU A 418 -28.51 10.62 41.14
C GLU A 418 -28.37 10.30 39.63
N ASP A 419 -28.90 11.14 38.78
CA ASP A 419 -28.79 11.04 37.31
C ASP A 419 -27.37 11.28 36.78
N VAL A 420 -26.43 11.75 37.62
CA VAL A 420 -25.01 11.85 37.22
C VAL A 420 -24.45 10.49 36.78
N TYR A 421 -24.83 9.39 37.45
CA TYR A 421 -24.32 8.06 37.10
C TYR A 421 -24.75 7.62 35.69
N GLU A 422 -25.98 7.93 35.30
CA GLU A 422 -26.41 7.69 33.90
C GLU A 422 -25.66 8.62 32.94
N ALA A 423 -25.51 9.89 33.30
CA ALA A 423 -24.85 10.89 32.47
C ALA A 423 -23.39 10.55 32.16
N ILE A 424 -22.67 9.93 33.12
CA ILE A 424 -21.26 9.57 32.99
C ILE A 424 -21.03 8.10 32.60
N SER A 425 -22.11 7.32 32.39
CA SER A 425 -21.96 5.94 31.92
C SER A 425 -21.25 5.91 30.56
N MET A 426 -20.38 4.94 30.32
CA MET A 426 -19.65 4.83 29.04
C MET A 426 -20.60 4.84 27.84
N LYS A 427 -21.73 4.16 27.99
CA LYS A 427 -22.77 4.12 26.96
C LYS A 427 -23.30 5.52 26.65
N THR A 428 -23.69 6.28 27.67
CA THR A 428 -24.23 7.65 27.49
C THR A 428 -23.17 8.59 26.95
N CYS A 429 -21.95 8.55 27.50
CA CYS A 429 -20.82 9.36 27.05
C CYS A 429 -20.55 9.18 25.55
N VAL A 430 -20.54 7.95 25.06
CA VAL A 430 -20.32 7.68 23.64
C VAL A 430 -21.57 8.02 22.82
N SER A 431 -22.77 7.61 23.26
CA SER A 431 -24.01 7.77 22.48
C SER A 431 -24.39 9.22 22.23
N LEU A 432 -24.03 10.14 23.14
CA LEU A 432 -24.28 11.57 22.97
C LEU A 432 -23.36 12.27 21.94
N ARG A 433 -22.31 11.63 21.49
CA ARG A 433 -21.36 12.16 20.49
C ARG A 433 -21.86 11.85 19.07
N GLN A 434 -22.84 12.64 18.59
CA GLN A 434 -23.59 12.39 17.33
C GLN A 434 -23.18 13.24 16.13
N THR A 435 -22.17 14.10 16.27
CA THR A 435 -21.63 14.83 15.12
C THR A 435 -20.98 13.86 14.12
N ILE A 436 -21.00 14.18 12.83
CA ILE A 436 -20.39 13.32 11.81
C ILE A 436 -18.91 13.06 12.14
N GLY A 437 -18.50 11.79 12.07
CA GLY A 437 -17.13 11.36 12.44
C GLY A 437 -16.91 11.15 13.94
N ALA A 438 -17.92 11.33 14.80
CA ALA A 438 -17.84 11.05 16.24
C ALA A 438 -18.19 9.57 16.55
N PRO A 439 -17.84 9.05 17.75
CA PRO A 439 -17.99 7.63 18.09
C PRO A 439 -19.41 7.16 18.42
N GLY A 440 -20.41 8.04 18.47
CA GLY A 440 -21.77 7.65 18.80
C GLY A 440 -22.35 6.69 17.77
N HIS A 441 -23.17 5.74 18.22
CA HIS A 441 -23.70 4.64 17.40
C HIS A 441 -24.30 5.11 16.07
N GLU A 442 -25.23 6.09 16.11
CA GLU A 442 -25.85 6.60 14.88
C GLU A 442 -24.88 7.32 13.96
N ALA A 443 -23.90 8.05 14.52
CA ALA A 443 -22.86 8.72 13.74
C ALA A 443 -21.96 7.70 13.07
N MET A 444 -21.55 6.65 13.79
CA MET A 444 -20.75 5.56 13.26
C MET A 444 -21.51 4.74 12.22
N GLN A 445 -22.79 4.46 12.42
CA GLN A 445 -23.61 3.74 11.42
C GLN A 445 -23.66 4.51 10.08
N LYS A 446 -23.82 5.84 10.13
CA LYS A 446 -23.76 6.67 8.91
C LYS A 446 -22.39 6.58 8.21
N VAL A 447 -21.30 6.57 8.98
CA VAL A 447 -19.94 6.42 8.41
C VAL A 447 -19.77 5.03 7.79
N ILE A 448 -20.22 3.98 8.46
CA ILE A 448 -20.22 2.61 7.94
C ILE A 448 -21.00 2.51 6.63
N ASP A 449 -22.19 3.12 6.55
CA ASP A 449 -23.01 3.11 5.34
C ASP A 449 -22.36 3.87 4.17
N ILE A 450 -21.70 5.00 4.45
CA ILE A 450 -20.92 5.76 3.46
C ILE A 450 -19.74 4.93 2.95
N ASN A 451 -19.02 4.29 3.85
CA ASN A 451 -17.84 3.49 3.52
C ASN A 451 -18.18 2.17 2.82
N SER A 452 -19.34 1.57 3.13
CA SER A 452 -19.88 0.42 2.39
C SER A 452 -20.14 0.78 0.93
N ARG A 453 -20.84 1.89 0.68
CA ARG A 453 -21.08 2.37 -0.70
C ARG A 453 -19.79 2.70 -1.44
N TYR A 454 -18.84 3.32 -0.76
CA TYR A 454 -17.54 3.61 -1.37
C TYR A 454 -16.83 2.34 -1.88
N LEU A 455 -16.85 1.23 -1.11
CA LEU A 455 -16.23 -0.04 -1.53
C LEU A 455 -17.02 -0.77 -2.62
N GLU A 456 -18.33 -0.55 -2.72
CA GLU A 456 -19.18 -1.11 -3.78
C GLU A 456 -18.99 -0.39 -5.12
N GLU A 457 -18.75 0.93 -5.08
CA GLU A 457 -18.63 1.78 -6.27
C GLU A 457 -17.22 1.85 -6.84
N ASN A 458 -16.22 1.49 -6.06
CA ASN A 458 -14.79 1.57 -6.39
C ASN A 458 -14.07 0.24 -6.10
#